data_1cf872630c7d8db96b6877ff9eef81d5
#
_entry.id   1cf872630c7d8db96b6877ff9eef81d5
#
_cell.length_a   1.000
_cell.length_b   1.000
_cell.length_c   1.000
_cell.angle_alpha   90.00
_cell.angle_beta   90.00
_cell.angle_gamma   90.00
#
_symmetry.space_group_name_H-M   'P 1'
#
loop_
_entity.id
_entity.type
_entity.pdbx_description
1 polymer ?
#
loop_
_entity_poly.entity_id
_entity_poly.type
_entity_poly.pdbx_seq_one_letter_code
_entity_poly.pdbx_strand_id
1 'polypeptide(L)'
;MMNIVNGGEHADNSVDVQEFMVMPLGFERFSDALRCGCEIFRNLKKVLQKKGLNTAVGDEGGFAPDLGSNVDALDLIMTAIEQAGYKPGEQVQIALDVAATEFYDKDKGTYRIDNKDLSGSEMVDFLADWASKYPICSIEDGLDEDDWDTWKLLTEKIGDKVQLVGDDLFVTNMTRLQRGIDESIANSILIKVNQIGTLTETIGAIQLAHRNGYTSISSPVSYTHLTLPTKA
;
A
#
# COMPACT_ATOMS: atom_id res chain seq x y z
N MET A 1 -10.02 0.39 -0.30
CA MET A 1 -8.87 0.48 0.62
C MET A 1 -9.14 1.58 1.63
N MET A 2 -8.69 1.41 2.87
CA MET A 2 -8.85 2.38 3.93
C MET A 2 -7.59 2.31 4.81
N ASN A 3 -6.78 3.38 4.79
CA ASN A 3 -5.57 3.46 5.59
C ASN A 3 -5.92 3.56 7.09
N ILE A 4 -5.29 2.77 7.95
CA ILE A 4 -5.58 2.69 9.38
C ILE A 4 -4.36 2.76 10.28
N VAL A 5 -3.16 2.48 9.74
CA VAL A 5 -1.87 2.69 10.43
C VAL A 5 -0.89 3.34 9.47
N ASN A 6 -0.22 4.38 9.93
CA ASN A 6 0.83 5.09 9.21
C ASN A 6 2.21 4.84 9.81
N GLY A 7 3.20 4.76 8.94
CA GLY A 7 4.63 4.77 9.22
C GLY A 7 5.39 5.52 8.14
N GLY A 8 6.67 5.23 7.97
CA GLY A 8 7.52 5.87 6.97
C GLY A 8 7.45 7.38 7.00
N GLU A 9 7.42 8.01 5.83
CA GLU A 9 7.32 9.48 5.69
C GLU A 9 5.96 10.05 6.16
N HIS A 10 4.92 9.22 6.30
CA HIS A 10 3.59 9.66 6.75
C HIS A 10 3.44 9.73 8.27
N ALA A 11 4.48 9.37 9.04
CA ALA A 11 4.43 9.40 10.52
C ALA A 11 5.83 9.50 11.13
N ASP A 12 5.95 10.32 12.16
CA ASP A 12 7.17 10.38 13.00
C ASP A 12 7.13 9.25 14.03
N ASN A 13 7.45 8.01 13.59
CA ASN A 13 7.48 6.81 14.41
C ASN A 13 8.52 5.80 13.91
N SER A 14 8.58 4.62 14.51
CA SER A 14 9.56 3.56 14.22
C SER A 14 9.11 2.53 13.19
N VAL A 15 8.01 2.76 12.49
CA VAL A 15 7.45 1.84 11.48
C VAL A 15 7.95 2.26 10.10
N ASP A 16 8.63 1.37 9.37
CA ASP A 16 9.22 1.71 8.07
C ASP A 16 8.18 1.74 6.94
N VAL A 17 7.23 0.81 6.94
CA VAL A 17 6.14 0.73 5.95
C VAL A 17 5.19 1.91 6.08
N GLN A 18 4.93 2.61 4.98
CA GLN A 18 4.26 3.91 4.97
C GLN A 18 2.77 3.83 5.29
N GLU A 19 2.07 2.82 4.73
CA GLU A 19 0.64 2.64 4.97
C GLU A 19 0.25 1.17 5.15
N PHE A 20 -0.57 0.94 6.18
CA PHE A 20 -1.27 -0.32 6.36
C PHE A 20 -2.76 -0.07 6.22
N MET A 21 -3.36 -0.70 5.23
CA MET A 21 -4.75 -0.50 4.86
C MET A 21 -5.58 -1.74 5.11
N VAL A 22 -6.87 -1.57 5.38
CA VAL A 22 -7.85 -2.65 5.34
C VAL A 22 -8.68 -2.60 4.06
N MET A 23 -8.96 -3.77 3.51
CA MET A 23 -9.80 -3.97 2.34
C MET A 23 -10.99 -4.87 2.70
N PRO A 24 -12.18 -4.31 3.03
CA PRO A 24 -13.39 -5.08 3.30
C PRO A 24 -14.00 -5.58 1.98
N LEU A 25 -13.53 -6.74 1.51
CA LEU A 25 -13.92 -7.32 0.21
C LEU A 25 -15.11 -8.29 0.32
N GLY A 26 -15.43 -8.79 1.50
CA GLY A 26 -16.51 -9.77 1.73
C GLY A 26 -17.91 -9.14 1.85
N PHE A 27 -18.18 -8.01 1.20
CA PHE A 27 -19.46 -7.28 1.31
C PHE A 27 -20.03 -6.94 -0.06
N GLU A 28 -21.34 -7.13 -0.22
CA GLU A 28 -22.05 -6.80 -1.47
C GLU A 28 -22.30 -5.29 -1.64
N ARG A 29 -22.36 -4.54 -0.53
CA ARG A 29 -22.66 -3.10 -0.54
C ARG A 29 -21.46 -2.31 -0.05
N PHE A 30 -21.14 -1.22 -0.76
CA PHE A 30 -20.10 -0.30 -0.34
C PHE A 30 -20.34 0.28 1.07
N SER A 31 -21.60 0.58 1.43
CA SER A 31 -21.95 1.08 2.76
C SER A 31 -21.59 0.09 3.89
N ASP A 32 -21.73 -1.21 3.64
CA ASP A 32 -21.38 -2.24 4.63
C ASP A 32 -19.85 -2.41 4.73
N ALA A 33 -19.16 -2.36 3.59
CA ALA A 33 -17.70 -2.33 3.55
C ALA A 33 -17.11 -1.10 4.27
N LEU A 34 -17.69 0.09 4.04
CA LEU A 34 -17.28 1.32 4.72
C LEU A 34 -17.53 1.24 6.23
N ARG A 35 -18.71 0.75 6.64
CA ARG A 35 -19.01 0.52 8.05
C ARG A 35 -18.00 -0.42 8.69
N CYS A 36 -17.69 -1.54 8.04
CA CYS A 36 -16.68 -2.49 8.50
C CYS A 36 -15.33 -1.80 8.74
N GLY A 37 -14.82 -1.03 7.79
CA GLY A 37 -13.58 -0.29 7.94
C GLY A 37 -13.60 0.69 9.13
N CYS A 38 -14.70 1.43 9.31
CA CYS A 38 -14.86 2.34 10.44
C CYS A 38 -14.92 1.61 11.79
N GLU A 39 -15.57 0.45 11.86
CA GLU A 39 -15.65 -0.37 13.07
C GLU A 39 -14.28 -0.97 13.42
N ILE A 40 -13.51 -1.43 12.42
CA ILE A 40 -12.13 -1.89 12.61
C ILE A 40 -11.25 -0.75 13.13
N PHE A 41 -11.28 0.42 12.48
CA PHE A 41 -10.52 1.59 12.90
C PHE A 41 -10.80 1.98 14.36
N ARG A 42 -12.09 1.96 14.75
CA ARG A 42 -12.50 2.24 16.14
C ARG A 42 -12.01 1.18 17.13
N ASN A 43 -11.99 -0.09 16.74
CA ASN A 43 -11.46 -1.16 17.58
C ASN A 43 -9.93 -1.09 17.67
N LEU A 44 -9.23 -0.77 16.57
CA LEU A 44 -7.80 -0.53 16.58
C LEU A 44 -7.42 0.56 17.60
N LYS A 45 -8.17 1.66 17.65
CA LYS A 45 -7.96 2.69 18.68
C LYS A 45 -8.01 2.12 20.09
N LYS A 46 -8.99 1.25 20.38
CA LYS A 46 -9.12 0.62 21.71
C LYS A 46 -7.96 -0.33 22.01
N VAL A 47 -7.49 -1.07 21.00
CA VAL A 47 -6.34 -1.99 21.12
C VAL A 47 -5.08 -1.20 21.45
N LEU A 48 -4.81 -0.11 20.73
CA LEU A 48 -3.69 0.79 20.98
C LEU A 48 -3.74 1.39 22.40
N GLN A 49 -4.90 1.91 22.79
CA GLN A 49 -5.09 2.48 24.14
C GLN A 49 -4.85 1.46 25.25
N LYS A 50 -5.32 0.22 25.10
CA LYS A 50 -5.07 -0.86 26.08
C LYS A 50 -3.59 -1.21 26.22
N LYS A 51 -2.82 -1.03 25.15
CA LYS A 51 -1.36 -1.22 25.15
C LYS A 51 -0.59 0.02 25.60
N GLY A 52 -1.27 1.14 25.88
CA GLY A 52 -0.64 2.41 26.27
C GLY A 52 0.04 3.12 25.08
N LEU A 53 -0.31 2.75 23.86
CA LEU A 53 0.25 3.32 22.64
C LEU A 53 -0.47 4.61 22.22
N ASN A 54 0.23 5.46 21.48
CA ASN A 54 -0.32 6.70 20.95
C ASN A 54 -1.46 6.42 19.95
N THR A 55 -2.48 7.26 19.97
CA THR A 55 -3.61 7.21 19.01
C THR A 55 -3.77 8.53 18.25
N ALA A 56 -2.68 9.30 18.11
CA ALA A 56 -2.62 10.37 17.12
C ALA A 56 -2.61 9.77 15.72
N VAL A 57 -3.12 10.53 14.76
CA VAL A 57 -3.17 10.13 13.36
C VAL A 57 -2.03 10.76 12.58
N GLY A 58 -1.50 10.03 11.61
CA GLY A 58 -0.55 10.55 10.64
C GLY A 58 -1.24 11.35 9.53
N ASP A 59 -0.47 11.75 8.53
CA ASP A 59 -0.92 12.65 7.46
C ASP A 59 -2.03 12.04 6.60
N GLU A 60 -2.05 10.72 6.46
CA GLU A 60 -3.06 9.97 5.69
C GLU A 60 -4.21 9.41 6.55
N GLY A 61 -4.33 9.87 7.80
CA GLY A 61 -5.47 9.57 8.69
C GLY A 61 -5.40 8.25 9.44
N GLY A 62 -4.40 7.39 9.22
CA GLY A 62 -4.11 6.22 10.03
C GLY A 62 -3.50 6.59 11.38
N PHE A 63 -3.60 5.72 12.39
CA PHE A 63 -2.89 5.91 13.64
C PHE A 63 -1.37 5.79 13.42
N ALA A 64 -0.59 6.56 14.15
CA ALA A 64 0.87 6.59 14.09
C ALA A 64 1.50 6.19 15.44
N PRO A 65 1.32 4.94 15.90
CA PRO A 65 1.94 4.48 17.14
C PRO A 65 3.42 4.16 16.95
N ASP A 66 4.22 4.34 17.99
CA ASP A 66 5.56 3.75 18.06
C ASP A 66 5.45 2.26 18.33
N LEU A 67 5.94 1.44 17.40
CA LEU A 67 5.91 -0.01 17.46
C LEU A 67 7.33 -0.58 17.45
N GLY A 68 7.48 -1.82 17.90
CA GLY A 68 8.77 -2.50 17.91
C GLY A 68 9.24 -2.97 16.52
N SER A 69 8.27 -3.19 15.62
CA SER A 69 8.50 -3.69 14.24
C SER A 69 7.30 -3.43 13.35
N ASN A 70 7.49 -3.59 12.03
CA ASN A 70 6.38 -3.55 11.06
C ASN A 70 5.39 -4.73 11.29
N VAL A 71 5.85 -5.87 11.77
CA VAL A 71 5.01 -7.03 12.11
C VAL A 71 4.03 -6.69 13.24
N ASP A 72 4.44 -5.88 14.23
CA ASP A 72 3.53 -5.45 15.29
C ASP A 72 2.32 -4.68 14.74
N ALA A 73 2.49 -3.91 13.66
CA ALA A 73 1.39 -3.22 13.00
C ALA A 73 0.40 -4.23 12.39
N LEU A 74 0.90 -5.25 11.69
CA LEU A 74 0.07 -6.32 11.11
C LEU A 74 -0.71 -7.07 12.20
N ASP A 75 -0.06 -7.45 13.28
CA ASP A 75 -0.70 -8.16 14.40
C ASP A 75 -1.76 -7.32 15.11
N LEU A 76 -1.54 -6.01 15.24
CA LEU A 76 -2.53 -5.08 15.78
C LEU A 76 -3.76 -4.97 14.87
N ILE A 77 -3.56 -4.92 13.56
CA ILE A 77 -4.63 -4.88 12.58
C ILE A 77 -5.44 -6.18 12.62
N MET A 78 -4.78 -7.34 12.60
CA MET A 78 -5.44 -8.63 12.74
C MET A 78 -6.31 -8.68 14.00
N THR A 79 -5.74 -8.27 15.14
CA THR A 79 -6.48 -8.18 16.42
C THR A 79 -7.68 -7.23 16.33
N ALA A 80 -7.53 -6.10 15.65
CA ALA A 80 -8.60 -5.12 15.50
C ALA A 80 -9.74 -5.62 14.61
N ILE A 81 -9.43 -6.36 13.53
CA ILE A 81 -10.42 -7.00 12.64
C ILE A 81 -11.24 -8.01 13.44
N GLU A 82 -10.57 -8.90 14.19
CA GLU A 82 -11.24 -9.93 15.01
C GLU A 82 -12.09 -9.32 16.13
N GLN A 83 -11.59 -8.30 16.83
CA GLN A 83 -12.34 -7.60 17.89
C GLN A 83 -13.53 -6.79 17.33
N ALA A 84 -13.49 -6.40 16.07
CA ALA A 84 -14.63 -5.80 15.38
C ALA A 84 -15.71 -6.84 14.98
N GLY A 85 -15.42 -8.15 15.14
CA GLY A 85 -16.30 -9.25 14.82
C GLY A 85 -16.23 -9.70 13.36
N TYR A 86 -15.18 -9.31 12.63
CA TYR A 86 -14.95 -9.69 11.24
C TYR A 86 -13.90 -10.78 11.10
N LYS A 87 -13.91 -11.47 9.98
CA LYS A 87 -12.98 -12.57 9.68
C LYS A 87 -11.87 -12.11 8.75
N PRO A 88 -10.60 -12.08 9.23
CA PRO A 88 -9.45 -11.83 8.37
C PRO A 88 -9.35 -12.86 7.24
N GLY A 89 -9.01 -12.41 6.04
CA GLY A 89 -8.87 -13.27 4.86
C GLY A 89 -10.18 -13.64 4.15
N GLU A 90 -11.31 -13.68 4.89
CA GLU A 90 -12.63 -13.95 4.29
C GLU A 90 -13.39 -12.65 3.98
N GLN A 91 -13.56 -11.80 4.99
CA GLN A 91 -14.34 -10.57 4.89
C GLN A 91 -13.45 -9.34 4.71
N VAL A 92 -12.28 -9.36 5.32
CA VAL A 92 -11.33 -8.24 5.31
C VAL A 92 -9.95 -8.76 4.98
N GLN A 93 -9.33 -8.14 4.02
CA GLN A 93 -7.93 -8.34 3.68
C GLN A 93 -7.10 -7.09 4.00
N ILE A 94 -5.80 -7.21 3.92
CA ILE A 94 -4.84 -6.15 4.19
C ILE A 94 -4.23 -5.69 2.86
N ALA A 95 -4.01 -4.40 2.72
CA ALA A 95 -3.17 -3.83 1.68
C ALA A 95 -2.05 -3.01 2.34
N LEU A 96 -0.91 -2.96 1.68
CA LEU A 96 0.26 -2.22 2.11
C LEU A 96 0.65 -1.20 1.05
N ASP A 97 1.08 -0.03 1.47
CA ASP A 97 1.99 0.83 0.73
C ASP A 97 3.33 0.81 1.45
N VAL A 98 4.31 0.19 0.83
CA VAL A 98 5.64 -0.02 1.43
C VAL A 98 6.53 1.18 1.23
N ALA A 99 6.36 1.90 0.11
CA ALA A 99 7.17 3.05 -0.31
C ALA A 99 8.68 2.76 -0.18
N ALA A 100 9.11 1.61 -0.71
CA ALA A 100 10.43 1.04 -0.43
C ALA A 100 11.60 1.90 -0.94
N THR A 101 11.36 2.83 -1.85
CA THR A 101 12.33 3.83 -2.31
C THR A 101 12.87 4.68 -1.15
N GLU A 102 12.03 4.96 -0.13
CA GLU A 102 12.38 5.81 1.02
C GLU A 102 13.47 5.19 1.92
N PHE A 103 13.58 3.86 1.93
CA PHE A 103 14.59 3.15 2.71
C PHE A 103 15.56 2.32 1.85
N TYR A 104 15.64 2.61 0.56
CA TYR A 104 16.60 1.99 -0.36
C TYR A 104 17.92 2.75 -0.40
N ASP A 105 19.01 2.09 -0.06
CA ASP A 105 20.39 2.62 -0.19
C ASP A 105 20.92 2.32 -1.59
N LYS A 106 20.87 3.32 -2.49
CA LYS A 106 21.30 3.18 -3.90
C LYS A 106 22.80 2.86 -4.03
N ASP A 107 23.64 3.29 -3.08
CA ASP A 107 25.07 3.03 -3.12
C ASP A 107 25.41 1.57 -2.77
N LYS A 108 24.63 0.97 -1.88
CA LYS A 108 24.80 -0.43 -1.45
C LYS A 108 23.91 -1.41 -2.21
N GLY A 109 22.86 -0.94 -2.85
CA GLY A 109 21.84 -1.80 -3.46
C GLY A 109 21.06 -2.61 -2.42
N THR A 110 20.74 -2.01 -1.25
CA THR A 110 20.09 -2.70 -0.15
C THR A 110 18.89 -1.90 0.38
N TYR A 111 17.90 -2.61 0.89
CA TYR A 111 16.71 -2.08 1.57
C TYR A 111 16.91 -2.18 3.07
N ARG A 112 16.73 -1.06 3.79
CA ARG A 112 16.86 -1.06 5.25
C ARG A 112 15.49 -1.06 5.91
N ILE A 113 15.03 -2.23 6.34
CA ILE A 113 13.74 -2.46 6.98
C ILE A 113 13.89 -3.26 8.28
N ASP A 114 13.11 -2.95 9.32
CA ASP A 114 13.22 -3.57 10.65
C ASP A 114 14.67 -3.62 11.17
N ASN A 115 15.44 -2.53 10.95
CA ASN A 115 16.87 -2.43 11.28
C ASN A 115 17.78 -3.48 10.63
N LYS A 116 17.37 -4.07 9.50
CA LYS A 116 18.16 -5.01 8.70
C LYS A 116 18.43 -4.43 7.33
N ASP A 117 19.62 -4.67 6.80
CA ASP A 117 19.93 -4.37 5.41
C ASP A 117 19.69 -5.64 4.58
N LEU A 118 18.72 -5.57 3.67
CA LEU A 118 18.30 -6.69 2.81
C LEU A 118 18.72 -6.40 1.36
N SER A 119 19.25 -7.38 0.68
CA SER A 119 19.39 -7.35 -0.79
C SER A 119 18.01 -7.38 -1.46
N GLY A 120 17.91 -7.04 -2.75
CA GLY A 120 16.66 -7.10 -3.49
C GLY A 120 15.97 -8.47 -3.38
N SER A 121 16.72 -9.57 -3.55
CA SER A 121 16.14 -10.93 -3.41
C SER A 121 15.65 -11.24 -1.99
N GLU A 122 16.34 -10.75 -0.96
CA GLU A 122 15.91 -10.93 0.43
C GLU A 122 14.67 -10.07 0.73
N MET A 123 14.55 -8.89 0.13
CA MET A 123 13.33 -8.06 0.25
C MET A 123 12.13 -8.73 -0.43
N VAL A 124 12.33 -9.37 -1.59
CA VAL A 124 11.29 -10.20 -2.24
C VAL A 124 10.86 -11.35 -1.35
N ASP A 125 11.80 -12.05 -0.72
CA ASP A 125 11.52 -13.14 0.23
C ASP A 125 10.75 -12.63 1.45
N PHE A 126 11.12 -11.47 1.97
CA PHE A 126 10.50 -10.83 3.10
C PHE A 126 9.02 -10.47 2.81
N LEU A 127 8.73 -9.83 1.68
CA LEU A 127 7.35 -9.51 1.30
C LEU A 127 6.52 -10.77 0.99
N ALA A 128 7.11 -11.77 0.37
CA ALA A 128 6.45 -13.05 0.10
C ALA A 128 6.12 -13.81 1.39
N ASP A 129 7.00 -13.77 2.39
CA ASP A 129 6.75 -14.35 3.71
C ASP A 129 5.56 -13.68 4.40
N TRP A 130 5.49 -12.34 4.37
CA TRP A 130 4.35 -11.60 4.90
C TRP A 130 3.04 -11.95 4.18
N ALA A 131 3.05 -11.97 2.84
CA ALA A 131 1.88 -12.35 2.06
C ALA A 131 1.42 -13.81 2.31
N SER A 132 2.32 -14.68 2.78
CA SER A 132 1.98 -16.06 3.16
C SER A 132 1.39 -16.18 4.56
N LYS A 133 1.74 -15.29 5.49
CA LYS A 133 1.35 -15.32 6.91
C LYS A 133 0.12 -14.47 7.23
N TYR A 134 -0.06 -13.40 6.49
CA TYR A 134 -1.15 -12.45 6.67
C TYR A 134 -2.04 -12.42 5.43
N PRO A 135 -3.31 -12.04 5.55
CA PRO A 135 -4.23 -11.94 4.41
C PRO A 135 -3.94 -10.68 3.57
N ILE A 136 -2.71 -10.55 3.09
CA ILE A 136 -2.29 -9.42 2.24
C ILE A 136 -2.70 -9.71 0.80
N CYS A 137 -3.51 -8.84 0.23
CA CYS A 137 -4.01 -8.96 -1.14
C CYS A 137 -3.45 -7.89 -2.09
N SER A 138 -2.79 -6.86 -1.55
CA SER A 138 -2.21 -5.78 -2.36
C SER A 138 -0.95 -5.24 -1.69
N ILE A 139 0.09 -5.01 -2.48
CA ILE A 139 1.36 -4.38 -2.07
C ILE A 139 1.68 -3.31 -3.09
N GLU A 140 1.74 -2.07 -2.64
CA GLU A 140 2.14 -0.90 -3.40
C GLU A 140 3.61 -0.59 -3.10
N ASP A 141 4.37 -0.25 -4.14
CA ASP A 141 5.77 0.14 -4.12
C ASP A 141 6.64 -0.69 -3.16
N GLY A 142 6.54 -2.02 -3.34
CA GLY A 142 7.26 -2.99 -2.51
C GLY A 142 8.79 -2.97 -2.69
N LEU A 143 9.28 -2.28 -3.73
CA LEU A 143 10.69 -2.16 -4.10
C LEU A 143 10.97 -0.76 -4.65
N ASP A 144 12.26 -0.38 -4.77
CA ASP A 144 12.68 0.91 -5.33
C ASP A 144 12.13 1.11 -6.75
N GLU A 145 11.77 2.36 -7.07
CA GLU A 145 11.13 2.78 -8.33
C GLU A 145 11.95 2.48 -9.59
N ASP A 146 13.26 2.24 -9.44
CA ASP A 146 14.18 1.95 -10.54
C ASP A 146 14.78 0.54 -10.47
N ASP A 147 14.47 -0.27 -9.45
CA ASP A 147 14.94 -1.66 -9.30
C ASP A 147 14.04 -2.65 -10.08
N TRP A 148 13.96 -2.46 -11.40
CA TRP A 148 13.10 -3.22 -12.31
C TRP A 148 13.36 -4.73 -12.28
N ASP A 149 14.62 -5.14 -12.13
CA ASP A 149 15.01 -6.56 -12.09
C ASP A 149 14.41 -7.25 -10.84
N THR A 150 14.50 -6.60 -9.69
CA THR A 150 13.92 -7.13 -8.45
C THR A 150 12.39 -7.08 -8.46
N TRP A 151 11.79 -6.04 -9.05
CA TRP A 151 10.33 -5.98 -9.28
C TRP A 151 9.83 -7.16 -10.11
N LYS A 152 10.60 -7.58 -11.11
CA LYS A 152 10.29 -8.76 -11.91
C LYS A 152 10.28 -10.03 -11.04
N LEU A 153 11.30 -10.21 -10.20
CA LEU A 153 11.37 -11.34 -9.26
C LEU A 153 10.18 -11.36 -8.30
N LEU A 154 9.78 -10.20 -7.78
CA LEU A 154 8.60 -10.08 -6.91
C LEU A 154 7.33 -10.48 -7.66
N THR A 155 7.18 -10.00 -8.89
CA THR A 155 6.01 -10.33 -9.72
C THR A 155 5.92 -11.81 -10.03
N GLU A 156 7.02 -12.44 -10.41
CA GLU A 156 7.10 -13.88 -10.64
C GLU A 156 6.77 -14.70 -9.39
N LYS A 157 7.13 -14.19 -8.21
CA LYS A 157 7.00 -14.91 -6.95
C LYS A 157 5.59 -14.87 -6.36
N ILE A 158 4.93 -13.72 -6.37
CA ILE A 158 3.62 -13.54 -5.70
C ILE A 158 2.55 -12.85 -6.55
N GLY A 159 2.86 -12.40 -7.76
CA GLY A 159 1.94 -11.63 -8.60
C GLY A 159 0.69 -12.39 -9.06
N ASP A 160 0.67 -13.72 -8.95
CA ASP A 160 -0.51 -14.56 -9.19
C ASP A 160 -1.57 -14.49 -8.08
N LYS A 161 -1.18 -14.04 -6.89
CA LYS A 161 -2.02 -14.01 -5.68
C LYS A 161 -2.19 -12.62 -5.09
N VAL A 162 -1.23 -11.74 -5.32
CA VAL A 162 -1.17 -10.41 -4.74
C VAL A 162 -1.22 -9.36 -5.85
N GLN A 163 -2.05 -8.34 -5.66
CA GLN A 163 -2.02 -7.15 -6.50
C GLN A 163 -0.74 -6.37 -6.20
N LEU A 164 0.14 -6.27 -7.17
CA LEU A 164 1.39 -5.51 -7.09
C LEU A 164 1.20 -4.18 -7.81
N VAL A 165 1.19 -3.11 -7.03
CA VAL A 165 0.83 -1.77 -7.48
C VAL A 165 2.07 -0.92 -7.64
N GLY A 166 2.24 -0.30 -8.79
CA GLY A 166 3.27 0.73 -8.99
C GLY A 166 2.65 2.13 -8.88
N ASP A 167 3.05 2.88 -7.86
CA ASP A 167 2.86 4.33 -7.78
C ASP A 167 4.12 5.03 -8.29
N ASP A 168 5.19 5.06 -7.54
CA ASP A 168 6.47 5.66 -7.95
C ASP A 168 7.13 4.89 -9.10
N LEU A 169 6.93 3.57 -9.16
CA LEU A 169 7.37 2.76 -10.29
C LEU A 169 6.82 3.27 -11.63
N PHE A 170 5.56 3.67 -11.69
CA PHE A 170 4.88 4.06 -12.93
C PHE A 170 4.56 5.55 -13.06
N VAL A 171 4.43 6.28 -11.96
CA VAL A 171 4.10 7.71 -11.86
C VAL A 171 2.97 8.15 -12.81
N THR A 172 1.94 7.31 -12.97
CA THR A 172 0.82 7.49 -13.92
C THR A 172 1.29 7.69 -15.38
N ASN A 173 2.52 7.30 -15.71
CA ASN A 173 3.17 7.55 -17.00
C ASN A 173 3.05 6.35 -17.94
N MET A 174 2.49 6.56 -19.14
CA MET A 174 2.28 5.50 -20.13
C MET A 174 3.57 4.83 -20.59
N THR A 175 4.70 5.54 -20.66
CA THR A 175 5.97 4.96 -21.10
C THR A 175 6.54 4.02 -20.05
N ARG A 176 6.52 4.41 -18.77
CA ARG A 176 6.95 3.53 -17.67
C ARG A 176 6.00 2.32 -17.53
N LEU A 177 4.69 2.55 -17.63
CA LEU A 177 3.70 1.47 -17.61
C LEU A 177 3.90 0.49 -18.79
N GLN A 178 4.16 0.99 -20.00
CA GLN A 178 4.42 0.13 -21.17
C GLN A 178 5.66 -0.76 -20.94
N ARG A 179 6.72 -0.21 -20.36
CA ARG A 179 7.89 -0.98 -19.97
C ARG A 179 7.51 -2.10 -18.97
N GLY A 180 6.73 -1.79 -17.93
CA GLY A 180 6.26 -2.80 -16.98
C GLY A 180 5.47 -3.92 -17.65
N ILE A 181 4.60 -3.56 -18.58
CA ILE A 181 3.82 -4.52 -19.38
C ILE A 181 4.74 -5.42 -20.23
N ASP A 182 5.66 -4.82 -20.98
CA ASP A 182 6.57 -5.54 -21.88
C ASP A 182 7.50 -6.50 -21.11
N GLU A 183 7.91 -6.12 -19.89
CA GLU A 183 8.80 -6.90 -19.03
C GLU A 183 8.04 -7.80 -18.04
N SER A 184 6.70 -7.75 -18.01
CA SER A 184 5.83 -8.49 -17.07
C SER A 184 6.10 -8.15 -15.61
N ILE A 185 6.18 -6.87 -15.31
CA ILE A 185 6.51 -6.30 -13.99
C ILE A 185 5.28 -5.64 -13.38
N ALA A 186 4.95 -5.98 -12.12
CA ALA A 186 3.72 -5.60 -11.43
C ALA A 186 2.45 -6.12 -12.13
N ASN A 187 1.26 -5.76 -11.65
CA ASN A 187 -0.01 -6.12 -12.27
C ASN A 187 -1.10 -5.05 -12.03
N SER A 188 -0.71 -3.93 -11.44
CA SER A 188 -1.59 -2.79 -11.16
C SER A 188 -0.81 -1.48 -11.19
N ILE A 189 -1.50 -0.40 -11.49
CA ILE A 189 -0.96 0.97 -11.45
C ILE A 189 -1.79 1.84 -10.51
N LEU A 190 -1.13 2.66 -9.70
CA LEU A 190 -1.79 3.75 -8.99
C LEU A 190 -1.95 4.95 -9.93
N ILE A 191 -3.12 5.56 -9.89
CA ILE A 191 -3.49 6.68 -10.77
C ILE A 191 -3.58 7.95 -9.96
N LYS A 192 -2.68 8.88 -10.25
CA LYS A 192 -2.63 10.22 -9.68
C LYS A 192 -2.67 11.26 -10.81
N VAL A 193 -3.79 11.95 -10.98
CA VAL A 193 -3.98 12.93 -12.06
C VAL A 193 -2.92 14.03 -12.03
N ASN A 194 -2.49 14.45 -10.84
CA ASN A 194 -1.50 15.50 -10.66
C ASN A 194 -0.07 15.08 -11.01
N GLN A 195 0.27 13.77 -10.98
CA GLN A 195 1.59 13.29 -11.40
C GLN A 195 1.81 13.45 -12.91
N ILE A 196 0.79 13.15 -13.72
CA ILE A 196 0.88 13.24 -15.18
C ILE A 196 0.37 14.58 -15.71
N GLY A 197 -0.53 15.24 -15.01
CA GLY A 197 -0.94 16.63 -15.25
C GLY A 197 -2.16 16.83 -16.14
N THR A 198 -2.61 15.85 -16.93
CA THR A 198 -3.80 15.98 -17.78
C THR A 198 -4.73 14.77 -17.66
N LEU A 199 -6.05 15.00 -17.80
CA LEU A 199 -7.04 13.92 -17.84
C LEU A 199 -6.84 13.01 -19.05
N THR A 200 -6.40 13.54 -20.17
CA THR A 200 -6.16 12.76 -21.40
C THR A 200 -5.08 11.71 -21.17
N GLU A 201 -3.95 12.10 -20.60
CA GLU A 201 -2.86 11.17 -20.29
C GLU A 201 -3.25 10.19 -19.17
N THR A 202 -3.96 10.68 -18.15
CA THR A 202 -4.51 9.83 -17.08
C THR A 202 -5.42 8.73 -17.64
N ILE A 203 -6.39 9.10 -18.48
CA ILE A 203 -7.29 8.13 -19.13
C ILE A 203 -6.50 7.19 -20.05
N GLY A 204 -5.48 7.72 -20.75
CA GLY A 204 -4.58 6.92 -21.57
C GLY A 204 -3.86 5.83 -20.76
N ALA A 205 -3.32 6.18 -19.61
CA ALA A 205 -2.65 5.23 -18.71
C ALA A 205 -3.62 4.15 -18.18
N ILE A 206 -4.83 4.54 -17.75
CA ILE A 206 -5.88 3.59 -17.33
C ILE A 206 -6.25 2.62 -18.46
N GLN A 207 -6.47 3.14 -19.67
CA GLN A 207 -6.83 2.30 -20.81
C GLN A 207 -5.69 1.37 -21.23
N LEU A 208 -4.44 1.82 -21.17
CA LEU A 208 -3.27 1.02 -21.45
C LEU A 208 -3.17 -0.14 -20.44
N ALA A 209 -3.30 0.14 -19.15
CA ALA A 209 -3.32 -0.84 -18.07
C ALA A 209 -4.39 -1.93 -18.35
N HIS A 210 -5.65 -1.52 -18.48
CA HIS A 210 -6.76 -2.45 -18.65
C HIS A 210 -6.69 -3.31 -19.91
N ARG A 211 -6.20 -2.75 -21.03
CA ARG A 211 -6.02 -3.53 -22.29
C ARG A 211 -4.97 -4.63 -22.15
N ASN A 212 -4.05 -4.51 -21.19
CA ASN A 212 -2.98 -5.47 -20.96
C ASN A 212 -3.18 -6.30 -19.67
N GLY A 213 -4.41 -6.31 -19.11
CA GLY A 213 -4.74 -7.14 -17.96
C GLY A 213 -4.29 -6.58 -16.60
N TYR A 214 -3.73 -5.37 -16.57
CA TYR A 214 -3.42 -4.66 -15.34
C TYR A 214 -4.69 -4.04 -14.74
N THR A 215 -4.75 -3.99 -13.42
CA THR A 215 -5.76 -3.20 -12.70
C THR A 215 -5.27 -1.76 -12.50
N SER A 216 -6.18 -0.89 -12.11
CA SER A 216 -5.84 0.49 -11.73
C SER A 216 -6.52 0.87 -10.43
N ILE A 217 -5.79 1.57 -9.56
CA ILE A 217 -6.29 2.14 -8.32
C ILE A 217 -6.28 3.65 -8.47
N SER A 218 -7.39 4.32 -8.18
CA SER A 218 -7.44 5.78 -8.17
C SER A 218 -7.11 6.28 -6.76
N SER A 219 -6.05 7.05 -6.64
CA SER A 219 -5.68 7.71 -5.39
C SER A 219 -6.31 9.11 -5.33
N PRO A 220 -7.07 9.43 -4.27
CA PRO A 220 -7.57 10.77 -4.05
C PRO A 220 -6.51 11.70 -3.45
N VAL A 221 -5.46 11.12 -2.89
CA VAL A 221 -4.46 11.85 -2.15
C VAL A 221 -3.26 12.11 -3.01
N SER A 222 -3.16 13.29 -3.46
CA SER A 222 -1.96 13.88 -3.99
C SER A 222 -2.08 15.37 -3.77
N TYR A 223 -2.15 15.80 -2.52
CA TYR A 223 -2.15 17.21 -2.13
C TYR A 223 -3.05 18.11 -2.99
N THR A 224 -4.01 17.53 -3.63
CA THR A 224 -4.89 18.24 -4.52
C THR A 224 -6.15 18.57 -3.76
N HIS A 225 -6.17 19.75 -3.28
CA HIS A 225 -7.38 20.50 -3.41
C HIS A 225 -7.72 20.55 -4.91
N LEU A 226 -8.39 19.53 -5.44
CA LEU A 226 -9.18 19.64 -6.66
C LEU A 226 -10.41 20.51 -6.38
N THR A 227 -10.21 21.60 -5.69
CA THR A 227 -11.11 22.72 -5.74
C THR A 227 -10.75 23.46 -7.02
N LEU A 228 -11.56 23.25 -8.06
CA LEU A 228 -11.68 24.28 -9.09
C LEU A 228 -11.72 25.61 -8.37
N PRO A 229 -10.87 26.60 -8.73
CA PRO A 229 -10.96 27.91 -8.13
C PRO A 229 -12.35 28.43 -8.46
N THR A 230 -13.25 28.35 -7.51
CA THR A 230 -14.50 29.12 -7.55
C THR A 230 -14.09 30.57 -7.38
N LYS A 231 -13.75 31.23 -8.49
CA LYS A 231 -13.82 32.68 -8.51
C LYS A 231 -15.26 33.05 -8.37
N ALA A 232 -15.60 33.65 -7.22
CA ALA A 232 -16.77 34.48 -7.09
C ALA A 232 -16.64 35.68 -8.01
#